data_262275a58313cf37b2be391a31968b9d
#
_entry.id   262275a58313cf37b2be391a31968b9d
#
_cell.length_a   1.000
_cell.length_b   1.000
_cell.length_c   1.000
_cell.angle_alpha   90.00
_cell.angle_beta   90.00
_cell.angle_gamma   90.00
#
_symmetry.space_group_name_H-M   'P 1'
#
loop_
_entity.id
_entity.type
_entity.pdbx_description
1 polymer ?
#
loop_
_entity_poly.entity_id
_entity_poly.type
_entity_poly.pdbx_seq_one_letter_code
_entity_poly.pdbx_strand_id
1 'polypeptide(L)'
;VAAVSLDLPADAFERYDAAGETVGVNVDRFAEVVGLADPGDEIRLVLDAERRRLHVLVGELAYTLGLIDPEAIREPMDPAEMEYDCPAELTLRGGDVARIVDAGDMVSNHLRLGTDAEAGAFYAEASGDTDDVALSFPEDELAALSPAEVESLFSLDYLREIVRPIPTDCEVAMELGTEQPVTLSFELADSAGEATFLLSPRRSVA
;
A
#
# COMPACT_ATOMS: atom_id res chain seq x y z
N VAL A 1 -12.49 -3.37 3.86
CA VAL A 1 -11.30 -3.68 4.66
C VAL A 1 -10.08 -3.28 3.86
N ALA A 2 -9.09 -2.67 4.50
CA ALA A 2 -7.78 -2.43 3.93
C ALA A 2 -6.71 -3.11 4.80
N ALA A 3 -5.65 -3.61 4.19
CA ALA A 3 -4.49 -4.18 4.86
C ALA A 3 -3.20 -3.72 4.16
N VAL A 4 -2.11 -3.71 4.90
CA VAL A 4 -0.78 -3.40 4.38
C VAL A 4 0.22 -4.37 4.96
N SER A 5 1.11 -4.88 4.12
CA SER A 5 2.33 -5.60 4.47
C SER A 5 3.53 -4.78 4.02
N LEU A 6 4.54 -4.75 4.85
CA LEU A 6 5.82 -4.10 4.55
C LEU A 6 6.92 -5.10 4.87
N ASP A 7 7.65 -5.53 3.87
CA ASP A 7 8.82 -6.39 4.01
C ASP A 7 10.11 -5.57 3.81
N LEU A 8 10.93 -5.54 4.85
CA LEU A 8 12.24 -4.92 4.84
C LEU A 8 13.28 -5.98 5.27
N PRO A 9 13.93 -6.65 4.32
CA PRO A 9 14.91 -7.69 4.63
C PRO A 9 16.15 -7.11 5.30
N ALA A 10 16.98 -7.97 5.87
CA ALA A 10 18.13 -7.57 6.68
C ALA A 10 19.15 -6.67 5.95
N ASP A 11 19.25 -6.80 4.64
CA ASP A 11 20.15 -6.02 3.77
C ASP A 11 19.60 -4.62 3.44
N ALA A 12 18.33 -4.36 3.73
CA ALA A 12 17.77 -3.00 3.69
C ALA A 12 18.29 -2.10 4.83
N PHE A 13 19.01 -2.67 5.80
CA PHE A 13 19.54 -1.96 6.96
C PHE A 13 21.07 -1.92 6.94
N GLU A 14 21.68 -0.83 7.36
CA GLU A 14 23.14 -0.76 7.55
C GLU A 14 23.65 -1.81 8.55
N ARG A 15 22.82 -2.12 9.55
CA ARG A 15 23.08 -3.17 10.53
C ARG A 15 21.77 -3.79 10.99
N TYR A 16 21.69 -5.10 10.91
CA TYR A 16 20.56 -5.88 11.37
C TYR A 16 21.06 -7.00 12.31
N ASP A 17 20.53 -7.03 13.54
CA ASP A 17 20.81 -8.06 14.53
C ASP A 17 19.53 -8.30 15.33
N ALA A 18 18.67 -9.16 14.82
CA ALA A 18 17.39 -9.48 15.43
C ALA A 18 17.20 -11.00 15.53
N ALA A 19 16.56 -11.43 16.61
CA ALA A 19 16.33 -12.84 16.91
C ALA A 19 15.03 -13.42 16.30
N GLY A 20 14.34 -12.66 15.44
CA GLY A 20 13.07 -13.09 14.83
C GLY A 20 11.89 -13.03 15.79
N GLU A 21 11.88 -12.10 16.73
CA GLU A 21 10.77 -11.89 17.66
C GLU A 21 9.68 -11.03 17.03
N THR A 22 8.40 -11.40 17.25
CA THR A 22 7.25 -10.58 16.90
C THR A 22 6.91 -9.62 18.03
N VAL A 23 6.77 -8.35 17.71
CA VAL A 23 6.42 -7.30 18.68
C VAL A 23 5.21 -6.49 18.20
N GLY A 24 4.36 -6.07 19.12
CA GLY A 24 3.28 -5.14 18.85
C GLY A 24 3.69 -3.71 19.17
N VAL A 25 3.50 -2.79 18.23
CA VAL A 25 3.80 -1.36 18.41
C VAL A 25 2.56 -0.49 18.19
N ASN A 26 2.50 0.65 18.87
CA ASN A 26 1.58 1.71 18.50
C ASN A 26 2.17 2.44 17.29
N VAL A 27 1.62 2.19 16.10
CA VAL A 27 2.15 2.70 14.82
C VAL A 27 2.14 4.23 14.77
N ASP A 28 1.10 4.89 15.29
CA ASP A 28 1.03 6.36 15.30
C ASP A 28 2.17 6.96 16.10
N ARG A 29 2.43 6.40 17.30
CA ARG A 29 3.56 6.83 18.13
C ARG A 29 4.91 6.53 17.53
N PHE A 30 5.05 5.39 16.91
CA PHE A 30 6.28 5.03 16.22
C PHE A 30 6.54 5.99 15.05
N ALA A 31 5.52 6.26 14.23
CA ALA A 31 5.60 7.19 13.11
C ALA A 31 5.93 8.63 13.57
N GLU A 32 5.30 9.11 14.66
CA GLU A 32 5.62 10.43 15.25
C GLU A 32 7.11 10.54 15.62
N VAL A 33 7.69 9.49 16.20
CA VAL A 33 9.10 9.51 16.65
C VAL A 33 10.06 9.41 15.47
N VAL A 34 9.81 8.49 14.55
CA VAL A 34 10.62 8.33 13.33
C VAL A 34 10.53 9.58 12.43
N GLY A 35 9.36 10.21 12.38
CA GLY A 35 9.14 11.45 11.64
C GLY A 35 9.89 12.68 12.17
N LEU A 36 10.59 12.57 13.31
CA LEU A 36 11.49 13.62 13.81
C LEU A 36 12.90 13.54 13.20
N ALA A 37 13.20 12.48 12.44
CA ALA A 37 14.46 12.35 11.74
C ALA A 37 14.55 13.30 10.56
N ASP A 38 15.67 13.99 10.42
CA ASP A 38 16.00 14.71 9.19
C ASP A 38 16.54 13.73 8.12
N PRO A 39 16.42 14.07 6.83
CA PRO A 39 16.98 13.25 5.76
C PRO A 39 18.48 12.97 5.96
N GLY A 40 18.84 11.71 6.07
CA GLY A 40 20.21 11.26 6.32
C GLY A 40 20.56 10.98 7.79
N ASP A 41 19.63 11.17 8.70
CA ASP A 41 19.82 10.77 10.10
C ASP A 41 19.79 9.25 10.25
N GLU A 42 20.69 8.74 11.10
CA GLU A 42 20.65 7.33 11.52
C GLU A 42 19.48 7.13 12.49
N ILE A 43 18.61 6.17 12.17
CA ILE A 43 17.56 5.68 13.07
C ILE A 43 17.98 4.32 13.59
N ARG A 44 18.09 4.18 14.91
CA ARG A 44 18.43 2.92 15.54
C ARG A 44 17.28 2.41 16.39
N LEU A 45 16.91 1.16 16.17
CA LEU A 45 15.87 0.46 16.93
C LEU A 45 16.54 -0.59 17.81
N VAL A 46 16.28 -0.57 19.12
CA VAL A 46 16.82 -1.55 20.06
C VAL A 46 15.68 -2.14 20.88
N LEU A 47 15.48 -3.45 20.74
CA LEU A 47 14.46 -4.19 21.48
C LEU A 47 14.98 -4.58 22.88
N ASP A 48 14.26 -4.16 23.93
CA ASP A 48 14.34 -4.72 25.29
C ASP A 48 13.15 -5.65 25.50
N ALA A 49 13.33 -6.91 25.11
CA ALA A 49 12.28 -7.92 25.18
C ALA A 49 11.85 -8.21 26.64
N GLU A 50 12.80 -8.20 27.59
CA GLU A 50 12.51 -8.45 29.01
C GLU A 50 11.55 -7.40 29.61
N ARG A 51 11.76 -6.13 29.24
CA ARG A 51 10.92 -5.02 29.71
C ARG A 51 9.80 -4.66 28.76
N ARG A 52 9.70 -5.36 27.61
CA ARG A 52 8.73 -5.10 26.56
C ARG A 52 8.76 -3.65 26.11
N ARG A 53 9.93 -3.18 25.69
CA ARG A 53 10.20 -1.82 25.25
C ARG A 53 11.00 -1.82 23.95
N LEU A 54 10.67 -0.88 23.07
CA LEU A 54 11.47 -0.54 21.90
C LEU A 54 12.11 0.82 22.13
N HIS A 55 13.44 0.87 22.15
CA HIS A 55 14.18 2.12 22.17
C HIS A 55 14.40 2.58 20.73
N VAL A 56 13.92 3.77 20.43
CA VAL A 56 14.07 4.44 19.12
C VAL A 56 15.04 5.60 19.32
N LEU A 57 16.17 5.55 18.65
CA LEU A 57 17.22 6.57 18.71
C LEU A 57 17.27 7.28 17.37
N VAL A 58 17.15 8.61 17.39
CA VAL A 58 17.19 9.49 16.20
C VAL A 58 18.11 10.65 16.53
N GLY A 59 19.31 10.67 15.98
CA GLY A 59 20.33 11.66 16.37
C GLY A 59 20.55 11.69 17.88
N GLU A 60 20.27 12.84 18.53
CA GLU A 60 20.39 13.01 19.99
C GLU A 60 19.11 12.58 20.76
N LEU A 61 18.01 12.30 20.05
CA LEU A 61 16.76 11.87 20.64
C LEU A 61 16.82 10.39 21.02
N ALA A 62 16.46 10.09 22.28
CA ALA A 62 16.22 8.73 22.74
C ALA A 62 14.79 8.61 23.24
N TYR A 63 13.96 7.87 22.51
CA TYR A 63 12.57 7.61 22.86
C TYR A 63 12.38 6.15 23.26
N THR A 64 11.56 5.90 24.28
CA THR A 64 11.22 4.55 24.71
C THR A 64 9.75 4.28 24.49
N LEU A 65 9.43 3.40 23.56
CA LEU A 65 8.08 2.96 23.22
C LEU A 65 7.73 1.70 24.03
N GLY A 66 6.60 1.70 24.72
CA GLY A 66 6.05 0.49 25.33
C GLY A 66 5.43 -0.41 24.26
N LEU A 67 5.78 -1.70 24.30
CA LEU A 67 5.26 -2.67 23.35
C LEU A 67 3.88 -3.19 23.78
N ILE A 68 3.03 -3.44 22.79
CA ILE A 68 1.74 -4.09 22.96
C ILE A 68 1.98 -5.60 22.94
N ASP A 69 1.20 -6.35 23.73
CA ASP A 69 1.24 -7.79 23.69
C ASP A 69 0.73 -8.30 22.34
N PRO A 70 1.52 -9.06 21.56
CA PRO A 70 1.05 -9.62 20.30
C PRO A 70 -0.24 -10.43 20.46
N GLU A 71 -0.41 -11.17 21.57
CA GLU A 71 -1.62 -11.93 21.85
C GLU A 71 -2.87 -11.05 22.11
N ALA A 72 -2.67 -9.78 22.45
CA ALA A 72 -3.75 -8.81 22.62
C ALA A 72 -4.15 -8.10 21.31
N ILE A 73 -3.38 -8.28 20.26
CA ILE A 73 -3.65 -7.74 18.93
C ILE A 73 -4.34 -8.82 18.11
N ARG A 74 -5.40 -8.44 17.39
CA ARG A 74 -5.99 -9.37 16.41
C ARG A 74 -4.91 -9.71 15.38
N GLU A 75 -4.76 -11.00 15.10
CA GLU A 75 -3.80 -11.48 14.11
C GLU A 75 -3.94 -10.67 12.80
N PRO A 76 -2.88 -10.00 12.36
CA PRO A 76 -2.94 -9.20 11.16
C PRO A 76 -3.18 -10.12 9.95
N MET A 77 -3.96 -9.63 9.02
CA MET A 77 -4.11 -10.26 7.72
C MET A 77 -2.91 -9.85 6.89
N ASP A 78 -2.10 -10.79 6.43
CA ASP A 78 -1.01 -10.51 5.51
C ASP A 78 -1.54 -10.51 4.07
N PRO A 79 -1.54 -9.37 3.37
CA PRO A 79 -1.98 -9.29 1.99
C PRO A 79 -1.18 -10.20 1.04
N ALA A 80 0.11 -10.38 1.30
CA ALA A 80 1.00 -11.19 0.46
C ALA A 80 0.73 -12.71 0.56
N GLU A 81 0.11 -13.16 1.66
CA GLU A 81 -0.27 -14.57 1.85
C GLU A 81 -1.69 -14.91 1.35
N MET A 82 -2.43 -13.92 0.86
CA MET A 82 -3.82 -14.11 0.44
C MET A 82 -3.91 -14.36 -1.07
N GLU A 83 -4.52 -15.46 -1.43
CA GLU A 83 -4.81 -15.77 -2.83
C GLU A 83 -6.21 -15.28 -3.20
N TYR A 84 -6.29 -14.46 -4.24
CA TYR A 84 -7.52 -13.96 -4.84
C TYR A 84 -7.55 -14.31 -6.33
N ASP A 85 -8.75 -14.42 -6.89
CA ASP A 85 -8.91 -14.60 -8.33
C ASP A 85 -8.80 -13.23 -9.03
N CYS A 86 -7.57 -12.82 -9.28
CA CYS A 86 -7.21 -11.55 -9.91
C CYS A 86 -6.50 -11.81 -11.25
N PRO A 87 -7.25 -12.14 -12.32
CA PRO A 87 -6.66 -12.53 -13.60
C PRO A 87 -6.06 -11.36 -14.39
N ALA A 88 -6.32 -10.11 -14.00
CA ALA A 88 -5.72 -8.94 -14.62
C ALA A 88 -4.54 -8.44 -13.78
N GLU A 89 -3.38 -8.33 -14.44
CA GLU A 89 -2.16 -7.81 -13.85
C GLU A 89 -1.65 -6.65 -14.71
N LEU A 90 -1.24 -5.56 -14.06
CA LEU A 90 -0.69 -4.41 -14.76
C LEU A 90 0.34 -3.66 -13.91
N THR A 91 1.18 -2.88 -14.58
CA THR A 91 2.17 -2.03 -13.92
C THR A 91 2.03 -0.59 -14.40
N LEU A 92 1.82 0.32 -13.45
CA LEU A 92 1.68 1.76 -13.62
C LEU A 92 2.83 2.50 -12.93
N ARG A 93 3.01 3.76 -13.26
CA ARG A 93 3.83 4.65 -12.43
C ARG A 93 3.03 5.15 -11.24
N GLY A 94 3.69 5.34 -10.10
CA GLY A 94 3.05 5.88 -8.89
C GLY A 94 2.35 7.22 -9.14
N GLY A 95 2.92 8.07 -10.00
CA GLY A 95 2.29 9.33 -10.43
C GLY A 95 0.98 9.14 -11.21
N ASP A 96 0.85 8.07 -11.99
CA ASP A 96 -0.41 7.76 -12.69
C ASP A 96 -1.46 7.22 -11.74
N VAL A 97 -1.05 6.40 -10.77
CA VAL A 97 -1.95 5.93 -9.69
C VAL A 97 -2.49 7.11 -8.88
N ALA A 98 -1.63 8.07 -8.51
CA ALA A 98 -2.04 9.29 -7.82
C ALA A 98 -3.02 10.10 -8.67
N ARG A 99 -2.72 10.31 -9.95
CA ARG A 99 -3.60 11.04 -10.89
C ARG A 99 -4.97 10.40 -11.05
N ILE A 100 -5.04 9.07 -11.07
CA ILE A 100 -6.30 8.32 -11.14
C ILE A 100 -7.16 8.60 -9.90
N VAL A 101 -6.56 8.53 -8.72
CA VAL A 101 -7.26 8.76 -7.45
C VAL A 101 -7.70 10.22 -7.32
N ASP A 102 -6.82 11.17 -7.65
CA ASP A 102 -7.14 12.61 -7.62
C ASP A 102 -8.28 12.96 -8.58
N ALA A 103 -8.27 12.40 -9.79
CA ALA A 103 -9.34 12.63 -10.76
C ALA A 103 -10.69 12.07 -10.28
N GLY A 104 -10.70 10.87 -9.71
CA GLY A 104 -11.92 10.27 -9.14
C GLY A 104 -12.48 11.09 -7.98
N ASP A 105 -11.61 11.62 -7.10
CA ASP A 105 -12.00 12.41 -5.93
C ASP A 105 -12.66 13.75 -6.29
N MET A 106 -12.47 14.24 -7.50
CA MET A 106 -13.14 15.45 -7.99
C MET A 106 -14.66 15.27 -8.14
N VAL A 107 -15.14 14.05 -8.37
CA VAL A 107 -16.53 13.79 -8.77
C VAL A 107 -17.27 12.80 -7.89
N SER A 108 -16.57 11.90 -7.18
CA SER A 108 -17.19 10.79 -6.46
C SER A 108 -16.45 10.41 -5.17
N ASN A 109 -17.08 9.61 -4.33
CA ASN A 109 -16.45 8.93 -3.20
C ASN A 109 -16.01 7.49 -3.54
N HIS A 110 -16.21 7.07 -4.78
CA HIS A 110 -15.91 5.73 -5.26
C HIS A 110 -15.24 5.80 -6.62
N LEU A 111 -14.33 4.86 -6.85
CA LEU A 111 -13.60 4.68 -8.09
C LEU A 111 -13.80 3.26 -8.59
N ARG A 112 -14.16 3.13 -9.84
CA ARG A 112 -14.22 1.89 -10.57
C ARG A 112 -12.90 1.67 -11.26
N LEU A 113 -12.29 0.52 -11.06
CA LEU A 113 -11.09 0.07 -11.75
C LEU A 113 -11.41 -1.19 -12.54
N GLY A 114 -10.91 -1.28 -13.75
CA GLY A 114 -11.12 -2.44 -14.60
C GLY A 114 -10.15 -2.54 -15.75
N THR A 115 -10.18 -3.69 -16.42
CA THR A 115 -9.46 -3.92 -17.66
C THR A 115 -10.42 -4.42 -18.73
N ASP A 116 -10.22 -3.94 -19.95
CA ASP A 116 -10.92 -4.36 -21.17
C ASP A 116 -9.96 -5.23 -21.99
N ALA A 117 -10.24 -6.52 -22.08
CA ALA A 117 -9.40 -7.47 -22.79
C ALA A 117 -9.49 -7.30 -24.30
N GLU A 118 -10.60 -6.78 -24.85
CA GLU A 118 -10.77 -6.54 -26.28
C GLU A 118 -10.01 -5.28 -26.71
N ALA A 119 -10.09 -4.21 -25.92
CA ALA A 119 -9.37 -2.98 -26.17
C ALA A 119 -7.89 -3.06 -25.77
N GLY A 120 -7.47 -4.03 -24.93
CA GLY A 120 -6.14 -4.12 -24.39
C GLY A 120 -5.81 -2.89 -23.53
N ALA A 121 -6.68 -2.53 -22.61
CA ALA A 121 -6.55 -1.31 -21.84
C ALA A 121 -6.94 -1.50 -20.37
N PHE A 122 -6.28 -0.76 -19.49
CA PHE A 122 -6.75 -0.50 -18.12
C PHE A 122 -7.55 0.79 -18.11
N TYR A 123 -8.63 0.83 -17.33
CA TYR A 123 -9.45 2.02 -17.15
C TYR A 123 -9.79 2.29 -15.68
N ALA A 124 -10.00 3.57 -15.39
CA ALA A 124 -10.47 4.05 -14.11
C ALA A 124 -11.60 5.05 -14.33
N GLU A 125 -12.74 4.84 -13.67
CA GLU A 125 -13.94 5.65 -13.85
C GLU A 125 -14.55 6.04 -12.51
N ALA A 126 -15.04 7.28 -12.42
CA ALA A 126 -15.84 7.73 -11.31
C ALA A 126 -17.01 8.56 -11.80
N SER A 127 -18.20 8.34 -11.21
CA SER A 127 -19.43 9.05 -11.53
C SER A 127 -19.98 9.73 -10.28
N GLY A 128 -20.25 11.03 -10.41
CA GLY A 128 -20.93 11.85 -9.40
C GLY A 128 -22.37 12.12 -9.79
N ASP A 129 -22.98 13.10 -9.11
CA ASP A 129 -24.39 13.48 -9.38
C ASP A 129 -24.54 14.23 -10.72
N THR A 130 -23.52 14.97 -11.14
CA THR A 130 -23.56 15.84 -12.33
C THR A 130 -22.38 15.64 -13.27
N ASP A 131 -21.28 15.14 -12.76
CA ASP A 131 -20.01 15.05 -13.48
C ASP A 131 -19.48 13.62 -13.45
N ASP A 132 -18.82 13.23 -14.53
CA ASP A 132 -18.17 11.94 -14.69
C ASP A 132 -16.70 12.16 -15.06
N VAL A 133 -15.82 11.25 -14.64
CA VAL A 133 -14.43 11.20 -15.07
C VAL A 133 -14.08 9.79 -15.50
N ALA A 134 -13.34 9.68 -16.60
CA ALA A 134 -12.78 8.43 -17.09
C ALA A 134 -11.32 8.66 -17.53
N LEU A 135 -10.45 7.74 -17.13
CA LEU A 135 -9.07 7.64 -17.60
C LEU A 135 -8.92 6.25 -18.23
N SER A 136 -8.20 6.20 -19.35
CA SER A 136 -7.88 4.95 -20.02
C SER A 136 -6.41 4.92 -20.36
N PHE A 137 -5.79 3.78 -20.12
CA PHE A 137 -4.36 3.52 -20.33
C PHE A 137 -4.25 2.30 -21.24
N PRO A 138 -3.99 2.50 -22.53
CA PRO A 138 -3.73 1.39 -23.46
C PRO A 138 -2.42 0.69 -23.10
N GLU A 139 -2.27 -0.56 -23.55
CA GLU A 139 -1.12 -1.41 -23.22
C GLU A 139 0.24 -0.73 -23.52
N ASP A 140 0.34 0.06 -24.57
CA ASP A 140 1.56 0.76 -24.95
C ASP A 140 1.94 1.95 -24.03
N GLU A 141 1.04 2.40 -23.17
CA GLU A 141 1.29 3.42 -22.13
C GLU A 141 1.63 2.80 -20.76
N LEU A 142 1.51 1.49 -20.61
CA LEU A 142 1.78 0.76 -19.38
C LEU A 142 3.15 0.07 -19.44
N ALA A 143 3.79 -0.12 -18.28
CA ALA A 143 5.02 -0.90 -18.23
C ALA A 143 4.74 -2.40 -18.46
N ALA A 144 3.58 -2.89 -18.02
CA ALA A 144 3.07 -4.23 -18.31
C ALA A 144 1.54 -4.23 -18.22
N LEU A 145 0.89 -5.10 -19.02
CA LEU A 145 -0.54 -5.39 -18.93
C LEU A 145 -0.81 -6.84 -19.36
N SER A 146 -1.46 -7.58 -18.46
CA SER A 146 -2.12 -8.86 -18.76
C SER A 146 -3.63 -8.65 -18.61
N PRO A 147 -4.34 -8.22 -19.67
CA PRO A 147 -5.73 -7.83 -19.55
C PRO A 147 -6.64 -9.04 -19.45
N ALA A 148 -7.61 -8.95 -18.55
CA ALA A 148 -8.77 -9.83 -18.50
C ALA A 148 -10.01 -8.94 -18.44
N GLU A 149 -11.18 -9.49 -18.66
CA GLU A 149 -12.42 -8.72 -18.51
C GLU A 149 -12.79 -8.67 -17.03
N VAL A 150 -12.34 -7.63 -16.31
CA VAL A 150 -12.56 -7.47 -14.87
C VAL A 150 -12.97 -6.04 -14.53
N GLU A 151 -13.80 -5.93 -13.49
CA GLU A 151 -14.25 -4.64 -12.97
C GLU A 151 -14.53 -4.74 -11.45
N SER A 152 -14.07 -3.76 -10.70
CA SER A 152 -14.39 -3.63 -9.27
C SER A 152 -14.51 -2.18 -8.84
N LEU A 153 -15.36 -1.92 -7.84
CA LEU A 153 -15.61 -0.60 -7.28
C LEU A 153 -14.91 -0.45 -5.92
N PHE A 154 -14.16 0.64 -5.73
CA PHE A 154 -13.39 0.89 -4.51
C PHE A 154 -13.78 2.23 -3.86
N SER A 155 -13.54 2.34 -2.54
CA SER A 155 -13.71 3.60 -1.82
C SER A 155 -12.48 4.49 -2.02
N LEU A 156 -12.71 5.73 -2.48
CA LEU A 156 -11.66 6.73 -2.67
C LEU A 156 -11.02 7.17 -1.34
N ASP A 157 -11.78 7.16 -0.23
CA ASP A 157 -11.20 7.47 1.08
C ASP A 157 -10.03 6.56 1.45
N TYR A 158 -10.15 5.25 1.15
CA TYR A 158 -9.05 4.29 1.38
C TYR A 158 -7.96 4.40 0.32
N LEU A 159 -8.34 4.55 -0.95
CA LEU A 159 -7.35 4.66 -2.04
C LEU A 159 -6.42 5.87 -1.84
N ARG A 160 -6.93 7.01 -1.37
CA ARG A 160 -6.11 8.20 -1.06
C ARG A 160 -5.05 7.92 -0.01
N GLU A 161 -5.42 7.23 1.07
CA GLU A 161 -4.46 6.87 2.12
C GLU A 161 -3.43 5.85 1.63
N ILE A 162 -3.84 4.89 0.77
CA ILE A 162 -2.95 3.89 0.17
C ILE A 162 -1.95 4.56 -0.80
N VAL A 163 -2.41 5.49 -1.63
CA VAL A 163 -1.57 6.13 -2.66
C VAL A 163 -0.61 7.16 -2.08
N ARG A 164 -0.94 7.76 -0.95
CA ARG A 164 -0.15 8.81 -0.32
C ARG A 164 1.34 8.47 -0.07
N PRO A 165 1.72 7.26 0.39
CA PRO A 165 3.13 6.88 0.56
C PRO A 165 3.83 6.44 -0.73
N ILE A 166 3.11 6.26 -1.84
CA ILE A 166 3.68 5.76 -3.09
C ILE A 166 4.51 6.86 -3.79
N PRO A 167 5.82 6.64 -4.04
CA PRO A 167 6.62 7.59 -4.79
C PRO A 167 6.10 7.74 -6.24
N THR A 168 6.11 8.95 -6.77
CA THR A 168 5.55 9.25 -8.10
C THR A 168 6.32 8.62 -9.26
N ASP A 169 7.59 8.31 -9.06
CA ASP A 169 8.53 7.77 -10.03
C ASP A 169 8.76 6.25 -9.93
N CYS A 170 8.18 5.58 -8.89
CA CYS A 170 8.27 4.14 -8.78
C CYS A 170 7.27 3.41 -9.70
N GLU A 171 7.57 2.16 -9.99
CA GLU A 171 6.63 1.23 -10.61
C GLU A 171 5.72 0.61 -9.54
N VAL A 172 4.43 0.55 -9.83
CA VAL A 172 3.39 -0.03 -8.99
C VAL A 172 2.76 -1.18 -9.74
N ALA A 173 2.97 -2.39 -9.25
CA ALA A 173 2.23 -3.56 -9.73
C ALA A 173 0.81 -3.54 -9.14
N MET A 174 -0.19 -3.79 -9.98
CA MET A 174 -1.59 -3.85 -9.59
C MET A 174 -2.20 -5.16 -10.08
N GLU A 175 -2.93 -5.83 -9.20
CA GLU A 175 -3.71 -7.02 -9.52
C GLU A 175 -5.20 -6.72 -9.32
N LEU A 176 -6.01 -7.11 -10.29
CA LEU A 176 -7.45 -6.86 -10.32
C LEU A 176 -8.25 -8.11 -10.66
N GLY A 177 -9.40 -8.25 -10.01
CA GLY A 177 -10.40 -9.26 -10.31
C GLY A 177 -11.81 -8.71 -10.13
N THR A 178 -12.81 -9.37 -10.70
CA THR A 178 -14.21 -8.95 -10.57
C THR A 178 -14.72 -9.22 -9.17
N GLU A 179 -15.15 -8.17 -8.47
CA GLU A 179 -15.59 -8.22 -7.07
C GLU A 179 -14.50 -8.76 -6.11
N GLN A 180 -13.24 -8.70 -6.52
CA GLN A 180 -12.07 -9.09 -5.72
C GLN A 180 -11.37 -7.86 -5.16
N PRO A 181 -10.56 -8.01 -4.09
CA PRO A 181 -9.68 -6.95 -3.65
C PRO A 181 -8.71 -6.53 -4.75
N VAL A 182 -8.33 -5.25 -4.75
CA VAL A 182 -7.16 -4.78 -5.52
C VAL A 182 -5.93 -4.92 -4.65
N THR A 183 -4.86 -5.44 -5.25
CA THR A 183 -3.51 -5.46 -4.66
C THR A 183 -2.66 -4.42 -5.36
N LEU A 184 -1.90 -3.65 -4.59
CA LEU A 184 -0.94 -2.65 -5.06
C LEU A 184 0.40 -2.94 -4.39
N SER A 185 1.43 -3.25 -5.18
CA SER A 185 2.78 -3.52 -4.67
C SER A 185 3.81 -2.62 -5.31
N PHE A 186 4.79 -2.15 -4.53
CA PHE A 186 5.90 -1.36 -5.02
C PHE A 186 7.16 -1.55 -4.17
N GLU A 187 8.31 -1.34 -4.81
CA GLU A 187 9.61 -1.47 -4.15
C GLU A 187 9.94 -0.25 -3.28
N LEU A 188 10.67 -0.50 -2.19
CA LEU A 188 11.16 0.48 -1.23
C LEU A 188 12.67 0.32 -1.00
N ALA A 189 13.30 1.31 -0.37
CA ALA A 189 14.68 1.26 0.07
C ALA A 189 15.65 0.81 -1.05
N ASP A 190 15.62 1.50 -2.20
CA ASP A 190 16.43 1.18 -3.37
C ASP A 190 16.25 -0.27 -3.86
N SER A 191 15.02 -0.77 -3.87
CA SER A 191 14.61 -2.13 -4.24
C SER A 191 15.03 -3.22 -3.23
N ALA A 192 15.43 -2.83 -2.02
CA ALA A 192 15.74 -3.80 -0.97
C ALA A 192 14.50 -4.26 -0.18
N GLY A 193 13.37 -3.55 -0.27
CA GLY A 193 12.13 -3.87 0.42
C GLY A 193 10.91 -3.73 -0.48
N GLU A 194 9.77 -4.22 -0.02
CA GLU A 194 8.49 -4.18 -0.73
C GLU A 194 7.36 -3.76 0.19
N ALA A 195 6.44 -2.97 -0.34
CA ALA A 195 5.17 -2.66 0.29
C ALA A 195 4.03 -3.22 -0.54
N THR A 196 3.13 -3.97 0.10
CA THR A 196 1.93 -4.54 -0.53
C THR A 196 0.70 -4.02 0.20
N PHE A 197 -0.18 -3.37 -0.54
CA PHE A 197 -1.48 -2.89 -0.06
C PHE A 197 -2.60 -3.73 -0.66
N LEU A 198 -3.59 -4.02 0.15
CA LEU A 198 -4.80 -4.72 -0.27
C LEU A 198 -6.02 -3.89 0.12
N LEU A 199 -6.92 -3.67 -0.82
CA LEU A 199 -8.19 -3.00 -0.58
C LEU A 199 -9.36 -3.84 -1.09
N SER A 200 -10.28 -4.18 -0.18
CA SER A 200 -11.50 -4.90 -0.55
C SER A 200 -12.45 -4.01 -1.37
N PRO A 201 -13.12 -4.56 -2.38
CA PRO A 201 -14.09 -3.83 -3.16
C PRO A 201 -15.33 -3.44 -2.33
N ARG A 202 -16.05 -2.46 -2.80
CA ARG A 202 -17.40 -2.15 -2.33
C ARG A 202 -18.36 -3.16 -2.94
N ARG A 203 -19.18 -3.77 -2.11
CA ARG A 203 -20.27 -4.62 -2.62
C ARG A 203 -21.33 -3.74 -3.24
N SER A 204 -21.64 -3.97 -4.51
CA SER A 204 -22.84 -3.40 -5.13
C SER A 204 -24.05 -3.98 -4.40
N VAL A 205 -24.79 -3.14 -3.70
CA VAL A 205 -26.12 -3.54 -3.20
C VAL A 205 -27.05 -3.48 -4.41
N ALA A 206 -27.37 -4.66 -4.94
CA ALA A 206 -28.36 -4.80 -6.02
C ALA A 206 -29.75 -4.38 -5.55
#